data_257eb56bb9e8e24edb8f2f354b50b665
#
_entry.id   257eb56bb9e8e24edb8f2f354b50b665
#
_cell.length_a   1.000
_cell.length_b   1.000
_cell.length_c   1.000
_cell.angle_alpha   90.00
_cell.angle_beta   90.00
_cell.angle_gamma   90.00
#
_symmetry.space_group_name_H-M   'P 1'
#
loop_
_entity.id
_entity.type
_entity.pdbx_description
1 polymer ?
#
loop_
_entity_poly.entity_id
_entity_poly.type
_entity_poly.pdbx_seq_one_letter_code
_entity_poly.pdbx_strand_id
1 'polypeptide(L)'
;DGEKRSFMLAVRDDAVLGICHFSAAPNNADRPERATPGGEMVGRLHSLYIDPDALGQGIGHALMSHALSTFAVWGCERATLWVLEGNSRAISFYEQQGWQLTGDTKVDRSFGPELHEQEMAICL
;
A
#
# COMPACT_ATOMS: atom_id res chain seq x y z
N ASP A 1 4.14 19.42 8.50
CA ASP A 1 3.34 19.31 7.32
C ASP A 1 2.39 18.10 7.31
N GLY A 2 2.46 17.20 8.24
CA GLY A 2 1.53 16.10 8.40
C GLY A 2 1.83 14.85 7.59
N GLU A 3 2.81 14.86 6.71
CA GLU A 3 3.18 13.64 5.98
C GLU A 3 4.07 12.75 6.84
N LYS A 4 3.80 11.43 6.81
CA LYS A 4 4.57 10.43 7.51
C LYS A 4 5.00 9.34 6.54
N ARG A 5 6.19 8.78 6.74
CA ARG A 5 6.72 7.70 5.89
C ARG A 5 7.36 6.63 6.74
N SER A 6 7.35 5.40 6.25
CA SER A 6 8.04 4.30 6.89
C SER A 6 8.56 3.32 5.85
N PHE A 7 9.69 2.75 6.15
CA PHE A 7 10.33 1.69 5.38
C PHE A 7 10.60 0.55 6.31
N MET A 8 10.07 -0.63 6.00
CA MET A 8 10.20 -1.78 6.89
C MET A 8 10.85 -2.93 6.16
N LEU A 9 11.69 -3.64 6.88
CA LEU A 9 12.38 -4.82 6.36
C LEU A 9 12.04 -6.02 7.23
N ALA A 10 11.79 -7.16 6.58
CA ALA A 10 11.76 -8.45 7.25
C ALA A 10 13.13 -9.08 7.05
N VAL A 11 13.82 -9.40 8.14
CA VAL A 11 15.19 -9.89 8.09
C VAL A 11 15.31 -11.18 8.88
N ARG A 12 16.04 -12.16 8.33
CA ARG A 12 16.38 -13.39 8.99
C ARG A 12 17.81 -13.77 8.62
N ASP A 13 18.65 -14.01 9.64
CA ASP A 13 20.05 -14.44 9.43
C ASP A 13 20.79 -13.49 8.47
N ASP A 14 20.62 -12.18 8.66
CA ASP A 14 21.23 -11.11 7.86
C ASP A 14 20.72 -11.03 6.43
N ALA A 15 19.72 -11.83 6.06
CA ALA A 15 19.11 -11.76 4.73
C ALA A 15 17.80 -10.96 4.79
N VAL A 16 17.60 -10.07 3.82
CA VAL A 16 16.34 -9.34 3.69
C VAL A 16 15.35 -10.22 2.95
N LEU A 17 14.27 -10.59 3.63
CA LEU A 17 13.24 -11.47 3.09
C LEU A 17 12.06 -10.69 2.52
N GLY A 18 11.89 -9.45 2.90
CA GLY A 18 10.80 -8.63 2.41
C GLY A 18 11.00 -7.16 2.71
N ILE A 19 10.33 -6.33 1.92
CA ILE A 19 10.39 -4.87 2.05
C ILE A 19 8.97 -4.33 1.97
N CYS A 20 8.66 -3.36 2.82
CA CYS A 20 7.37 -2.67 2.77
C CYS A 20 7.62 -1.18 2.90
N HIS A 21 7.11 -0.40 1.95
CA HIS A 21 7.21 1.05 1.97
C HIS A 21 5.80 1.64 1.98
N PHE A 22 5.53 2.49 2.95
CA PHE A 22 4.23 3.11 3.06
C PHE A 22 4.34 4.51 3.66
N SER A 23 3.31 5.31 3.44
CA SER A 23 3.27 6.68 3.94
C SER A 23 1.84 7.04 4.31
N ALA A 24 1.67 8.17 4.97
CA ALA A 24 0.36 8.74 5.21
C ALA A 24 0.43 10.24 5.02
N ALA A 25 -0.63 10.81 4.47
CA ALA A 25 -0.74 12.22 4.20
C ALA A 25 -2.21 12.64 4.25
N PRO A 26 -2.49 13.94 4.38
CA PRO A 26 -3.87 14.41 4.28
C PRO A 26 -4.52 14.00 2.96
N ASN A 27 -5.82 13.77 3.01
CA ASN A 27 -6.60 13.21 1.91
C ASN A 27 -6.42 13.91 0.57
N ASN A 28 -6.13 15.20 0.57
CA ASN A 28 -6.05 16.01 -0.66
C ASN A 28 -4.64 16.16 -1.22
N ALA A 29 -3.67 15.38 -0.71
CA ALA A 29 -2.27 15.59 -1.07
C ALA A 29 -1.99 15.35 -2.56
N ASP A 30 -2.67 14.37 -3.16
CA ASP A 30 -2.48 14.03 -4.58
C ASP A 30 -3.76 14.20 -5.40
N ARG A 31 -4.85 14.61 -4.79
CA ARG A 31 -6.14 14.85 -5.45
C ARG A 31 -6.80 16.09 -4.84
N PRO A 32 -6.24 17.27 -5.12
CA PRO A 32 -6.77 18.52 -4.51
C PRO A 32 -8.27 18.73 -4.76
N GLU A 33 -8.79 18.25 -5.90
CA GLU A 33 -10.20 18.37 -6.24
C GLU A 33 -11.12 17.57 -5.33
N ARG A 34 -10.55 16.64 -4.54
CA ARG A 34 -11.30 15.84 -3.57
C ARG A 34 -11.02 16.28 -2.14
N ALA A 35 -10.45 17.47 -1.98
CA ALA A 35 -10.09 17.96 -0.65
C ALA A 35 -11.30 18.00 0.28
N THR A 36 -11.10 17.48 1.50
CA THR A 36 -12.10 17.52 2.55
C THR A 36 -11.64 18.49 3.61
N PRO A 37 -12.50 19.45 4.01
CA PRO A 37 -12.13 20.36 5.09
C PRO A 37 -11.73 19.57 6.34
N GLY A 38 -10.59 19.93 6.92
CA GLY A 38 -10.07 19.24 8.09
C GLY A 38 -9.12 18.09 7.78
N GLY A 39 -9.06 17.66 6.50
CA GLY A 39 -8.04 16.75 6.01
C GLY A 39 -7.89 15.43 6.75
N GLU A 40 -8.75 14.45 6.47
CA GLU A 40 -8.49 13.11 7.04
C GLU A 40 -7.15 12.59 6.55
N MET A 41 -6.45 11.86 7.43
CA MET A 41 -5.21 11.18 7.05
C MET A 41 -5.54 9.91 6.29
N VAL A 42 -4.85 9.70 5.18
CA VAL A 42 -5.00 8.49 4.36
C VAL A 42 -3.65 7.81 4.25
N GLY A 43 -3.63 6.52 4.57
CA GLY A 43 -2.44 5.70 4.39
C GLY A 43 -2.27 5.31 2.94
N ARG A 44 -1.02 5.10 2.52
CA ARG A 44 -0.68 4.66 1.17
C ARG A 44 0.37 3.58 1.25
N LEU A 45 0.04 2.41 0.71
CA LEU A 45 1.01 1.33 0.56
C LEU A 45 1.66 1.49 -0.81
N HIS A 46 2.95 1.87 -0.83
CA HIS A 46 3.66 2.12 -2.07
C HIS A 46 4.27 0.86 -2.67
N SER A 47 4.84 0.01 -1.82
CA SER A 47 5.44 -1.23 -2.29
C SER A 47 5.44 -2.27 -1.19
N LEU A 48 5.26 -3.52 -1.61
CA LEU A 48 5.39 -4.68 -0.76
C LEU A 48 6.08 -5.75 -1.61
N TYR A 49 7.29 -6.10 -1.24
CA TYR A 49 8.07 -7.08 -1.97
C TYR A 49 8.50 -8.19 -1.02
N ILE A 50 8.36 -9.43 -1.47
CA ILE A 50 8.80 -10.61 -0.73
C ILE A 50 9.79 -11.35 -1.62
N ASP A 51 10.94 -11.72 -1.03
CA ASP A 51 11.93 -12.54 -1.74
C ASP A 51 11.24 -13.83 -2.23
N PRO A 52 11.39 -14.17 -3.52
CA PRO A 52 10.73 -15.38 -4.03
C PRO A 52 11.06 -16.65 -3.25
N ASP A 53 12.27 -16.74 -2.70
CA ASP A 53 12.68 -17.91 -1.90
C ASP A 53 12.02 -17.94 -0.52
N ALA A 54 11.38 -16.83 -0.12
CA ALA A 54 10.75 -16.72 1.19
C ALA A 54 9.21 -16.74 1.10
N LEU A 55 8.66 -17.00 -0.08
CA LEU A 55 7.20 -17.07 -0.25
C LEU A 55 6.61 -18.22 0.57
N GLY A 56 5.38 -18.03 1.03
CA GLY A 56 4.67 -19.03 1.79
C GLY A 56 5.04 -19.11 3.27
N GLN A 57 5.85 -18.18 3.77
CA GLN A 57 6.30 -18.18 5.17
C GLN A 57 5.57 -17.13 6.03
N GLY A 58 4.52 -16.50 5.50
CA GLY A 58 3.75 -15.51 6.24
C GLY A 58 4.39 -14.12 6.35
N ILE A 59 5.45 -13.87 5.59
CA ILE A 59 6.19 -12.60 5.66
C ILE A 59 5.34 -11.45 5.13
N GLY A 60 4.64 -11.66 4.01
CA GLY A 60 3.76 -10.64 3.44
C GLY A 60 2.65 -10.27 4.41
N HIS A 61 2.04 -11.26 5.04
CA HIS A 61 0.99 -11.02 6.04
C HIS A 61 1.54 -10.24 7.24
N ALA A 62 2.73 -10.60 7.72
CA ALA A 62 3.35 -9.92 8.86
C ALA A 62 3.66 -8.46 8.56
N LEU A 63 4.24 -8.20 7.37
CA LEU A 63 4.53 -6.82 6.95
C LEU A 63 3.25 -6.02 6.79
N MET A 64 2.22 -6.62 6.17
CA MET A 64 0.93 -5.97 5.99
C MET A 64 0.28 -5.63 7.32
N SER A 65 0.24 -6.58 8.27
CA SER A 65 -0.34 -6.35 9.59
C SER A 65 0.34 -5.19 10.30
N HIS A 66 1.67 -5.12 10.19
CA HIS A 66 2.43 -4.05 10.83
C HIS A 66 2.15 -2.69 10.16
N ALA A 67 2.06 -2.68 8.84
CA ALA A 67 1.73 -1.45 8.11
C ALA A 67 0.34 -0.94 8.51
N LEU A 68 -0.65 -1.81 8.56
CA LEU A 68 -2.01 -1.43 8.94
C LEU A 68 -2.07 -0.91 10.38
N SER A 69 -1.34 -1.54 11.30
CA SER A 69 -1.25 -1.05 12.68
C SER A 69 -0.61 0.32 12.75
N THR A 70 0.42 0.56 11.94
CA THR A 70 1.10 1.85 11.91
C THR A 70 0.18 2.93 11.34
N PHE A 71 -0.57 2.63 10.28
CA PHE A 71 -1.56 3.57 9.76
C PHE A 71 -2.55 3.98 10.85
N ALA A 72 -3.03 3.02 11.64
CA ALA A 72 -3.97 3.31 12.72
C ALA A 72 -3.34 4.22 13.77
N VAL A 73 -2.09 3.96 14.15
CA VAL A 73 -1.36 4.81 15.10
C VAL A 73 -1.20 6.23 14.54
N TRP A 74 -1.02 6.36 13.25
CA TRP A 74 -0.90 7.67 12.60
C TRP A 74 -2.24 8.38 12.43
N GLY A 75 -3.34 7.77 12.85
CA GLY A 75 -4.66 8.38 12.77
C GLY A 75 -5.37 8.22 11.43
N CYS A 76 -4.90 7.29 10.59
CA CYS A 76 -5.57 7.02 9.32
C CYS A 76 -6.85 6.23 9.54
N GLU A 77 -7.91 6.59 8.82
CA GLU A 77 -9.16 5.84 8.85
C GLU A 77 -9.25 4.84 7.68
N ARG A 78 -8.42 5.04 6.66
CA ARG A 78 -8.33 4.14 5.52
C ARG A 78 -6.95 4.23 4.91
N ALA A 79 -6.66 3.24 4.05
CA ALA A 79 -5.42 3.22 3.28
C ALA A 79 -5.75 2.80 1.85
N THR A 80 -4.89 3.21 0.92
CA THR A 80 -5.04 2.88 -0.50
C THR A 80 -3.73 2.32 -1.05
N LEU A 81 -3.83 1.62 -2.16
CA LEU A 81 -2.68 1.15 -2.93
C LEU A 81 -3.04 1.10 -4.40
N TRP A 82 -2.03 1.07 -5.25
CA TRP A 82 -2.19 0.85 -6.68
C TRP A 82 -1.56 -0.49 -7.03
N VAL A 83 -2.26 -1.27 -7.87
CA VAL A 83 -1.79 -2.59 -8.30
C VAL A 83 -1.97 -2.69 -9.81
N LEU A 84 -1.03 -3.35 -10.49
CA LEU A 84 -1.12 -3.54 -11.92
C LEU A 84 -2.37 -4.33 -12.28
N GLU A 85 -3.08 -3.85 -13.30
CA GLU A 85 -4.23 -4.55 -13.86
C GLU A 85 -3.77 -5.90 -14.39
N GLY A 86 -4.50 -6.95 -14.08
CA GLY A 86 -4.13 -8.30 -14.49
C GLY A 86 -3.18 -9.02 -13.54
N ASN A 87 -2.63 -8.32 -12.54
CA ASN A 87 -1.80 -8.98 -11.53
C ASN A 87 -2.70 -9.71 -10.52
N SER A 88 -3.30 -10.82 -10.97
CA SER A 88 -4.28 -11.56 -10.18
C SER A 88 -3.72 -12.04 -8.85
N ARG A 89 -2.44 -12.39 -8.83
CA ARG A 89 -1.81 -12.91 -7.62
C ARG A 89 -1.74 -11.85 -6.54
N ALA A 90 -1.31 -10.65 -6.90
CA ALA A 90 -1.22 -9.54 -5.96
C ALA A 90 -2.61 -9.11 -5.49
N ILE A 91 -3.55 -8.98 -6.43
CA ILE A 91 -4.92 -8.58 -6.10
C ILE A 91 -5.53 -9.59 -5.12
N SER A 92 -5.36 -10.88 -5.38
CA SER A 92 -5.88 -11.93 -4.52
C SER A 92 -5.25 -11.85 -3.11
N PHE A 93 -3.95 -11.62 -3.04
CA PHE A 93 -3.28 -11.44 -1.75
C PHE A 93 -3.87 -10.26 -0.97
N TYR A 94 -4.02 -9.12 -1.63
CA TYR A 94 -4.58 -7.94 -0.96
C TYR A 94 -6.02 -8.17 -0.53
N GLU A 95 -6.82 -8.83 -1.35
CA GLU A 95 -8.19 -9.16 -0.98
C GLU A 95 -8.25 -10.04 0.26
N GLN A 96 -7.34 -11.00 0.37
CA GLN A 96 -7.25 -11.85 1.55
C GLN A 96 -6.88 -11.06 2.80
N GLN A 97 -6.20 -9.93 2.64
CA GLN A 97 -5.83 -9.05 3.75
C GLN A 97 -6.93 -8.03 4.07
N GLY A 98 -8.01 -8.02 3.33
CA GLY A 98 -9.15 -7.14 3.59
C GLY A 98 -9.29 -5.96 2.65
N TRP A 99 -8.43 -5.83 1.65
CA TRP A 99 -8.50 -4.75 0.67
C TRP A 99 -9.56 -5.04 -0.39
N GLN A 100 -10.12 -3.98 -0.96
CA GLN A 100 -11.13 -4.09 -2.00
C GLN A 100 -10.82 -3.13 -3.14
N LEU A 101 -11.13 -3.53 -4.37
CA LEU A 101 -11.02 -2.64 -5.52
C LEU A 101 -12.01 -1.49 -5.37
N THR A 102 -11.55 -0.27 -5.65
CA THR A 102 -12.39 0.93 -5.53
C THR A 102 -13.11 1.27 -6.83
N GLY A 103 -12.62 0.76 -7.95
CA GLY A 103 -13.11 1.13 -9.27
C GLY A 103 -12.28 2.23 -9.94
N ASP A 104 -11.42 2.91 -9.19
CA ASP A 104 -10.52 3.91 -9.78
C ASP A 104 -9.35 3.25 -10.47
N THR A 105 -8.94 3.85 -11.59
CA THR A 105 -7.82 3.36 -12.39
C THR A 105 -6.92 4.53 -12.76
N LYS A 106 -5.69 4.21 -13.13
CA LYS A 106 -4.78 5.21 -13.69
C LYS A 106 -3.84 4.56 -14.68
N VAL A 107 -3.21 5.38 -15.52
CA VAL A 107 -2.20 4.94 -16.46
C VAL A 107 -0.89 5.60 -16.06
N ASP A 108 0.13 4.79 -15.83
CA ASP A 108 1.47 5.27 -15.50
C ASP A 108 2.36 5.10 -16.73
N ARG A 109 2.94 6.20 -17.19
CA ARG A 109 3.83 6.22 -18.36
C ARG A 109 5.28 6.53 -17.98
N SER A 110 5.59 6.52 -16.70
CA SER A 110 6.91 6.92 -16.19
C SER A 110 8.03 6.02 -16.68
N PHE A 111 7.73 4.77 -17.03
CA PHE A 111 8.73 3.78 -17.38
C PHE A 111 8.73 3.44 -18.88
N GLY A 112 8.13 4.30 -19.71
CA GLY A 112 8.05 4.11 -21.16
C GLY A 112 6.76 3.43 -21.58
N PRO A 113 6.56 2.12 -21.39
CA PRO A 113 5.28 1.48 -21.72
C PRO A 113 4.19 1.96 -20.77
N GLU A 114 2.95 1.95 -21.26
CA GLU A 114 1.80 2.28 -20.41
C GLU A 114 1.54 1.15 -19.42
N LEU A 115 1.50 1.51 -18.15
CA LEU A 115 1.12 0.56 -17.09
C LEU A 115 -0.26 0.95 -16.59
N HIS A 116 -1.23 0.05 -16.73
CA HIS A 116 -2.59 0.25 -16.26
C HIS A 116 -2.71 -0.28 -14.85
N GLU A 117 -3.13 0.58 -13.92
CA GLU A 117 -3.22 0.23 -12.52
C GLU A 117 -4.62 0.41 -11.99
N GLN A 118 -4.98 -0.40 -11.02
CA GLN A 118 -6.26 -0.35 -10.31
C GLN A 118 -5.99 0.02 -8.85
N GLU A 119 -6.87 0.82 -8.28
CA GLU A 119 -6.77 1.19 -6.88
C GLU A 119 -7.50 0.17 -6.00
N MET A 120 -6.88 -0.15 -4.88
CA MET A 120 -7.53 -0.89 -3.80
C MET A 120 -7.50 -0.06 -2.53
N ALA A 121 -8.46 -0.28 -1.65
CA ALA A 121 -8.56 0.43 -0.39
C ALA A 121 -8.99 -0.51 0.72
N ILE A 122 -8.65 -0.13 1.96
CA ILE A 122 -9.04 -0.85 3.15
C ILE A 122 -9.45 0.17 4.22
N CYS A 123 -10.51 -0.14 4.94
CA CYS A 123 -10.92 0.63 6.14
C CYS A 123 -10.13 0.12 7.34
N LEU A 124 -9.68 1.04 8.16
CA LEU A 124 -8.85 0.73 9.33
C LEU A 124 -9.63 0.78 10.63
#